data_b30b1e7e3cbdbb0ee4863842974381f1
#
_entry.id   b30b1e7e3cbdbb0ee4863842974381f1
#
_cell.length_a   1.000
_cell.length_b   1.000
_cell.length_c   1.000
_cell.angle_alpha   90.00
_cell.angle_beta   90.00
_cell.angle_gamma   90.00
#
_symmetry.space_group_name_H-M   'P 1'
#
loop_
_entity.id
_entity.type
_entity.pdbx_description
1 polymer ?
#
loop_
_entity_poly.entity_id
_entity_poly.type
_entity_poly.pdbx_seq_one_letter_code
_entity_poly.pdbx_strand_id
1 'polypeptide(L)'
;MAKNELKVNPNIQSVIGDYPKVGIRPVIDGRMRGVRESLEEQTMNMAKNAATLISSNLRYPNGTPIEIVIADTCIGGVAEAAMCAEKFSKNGVGVSLTVTPCWCYGSETIDMNSQIPKAIWGFNGTERPGAVYLAAALAGHTMKGLPAFGIYGRDVQDAGDQTIPNDVSEKILRFVRAALAASFMKGKSYLSMGSVSMGIAGSIVREDFFQEYLGMRNEYIDMSEFTRRLNEEIYDKEEYIKALFWTKKNCREGKDHNPVKKSRQQLDSEWETVVKMTIIARDLMVGNPKLKKLGFGEEAFGHNAILAGFQGQRQWTDHMPNGDFLEAILCSSFDWNGIRPPYLVATENDAMNGVPMLFGYLLSNTAQMFSDIRTYWSPDSIKRVTKAKPEGLAANGVIHLINSGASALDFSGRQTINKQSCIKPYWEINARDAKACLEATQWPPAETEYFRGGGFSSQFDTKGTMPVTISRVNLVKGLGPVLQLAEGWTVELPEKINRILTARTNPTWPTTWFAPRLTGRGPFTDVYSVMSNWGANHSASSYGHIGADLITLASILRIPVSMHNVPENSIFRPSSWNAFGMDKEGSDYRACQTYGPLYK
;
A
#
# COMPACT_ATOMS: atom_id res chain seq x y z
N MET A 1 -32.50 -21.89 -10.67
CA MET A 1 -31.91 -20.60 -10.27
C MET A 1 -30.41 -20.81 -10.11
N ALA A 2 -29.60 -20.33 -11.05
CA ALA A 2 -28.14 -20.47 -10.97
C ALA A 2 -27.65 -19.72 -9.72
N LYS A 3 -26.88 -20.41 -8.88
CA LYS A 3 -26.13 -19.77 -7.77
C LYS A 3 -25.20 -18.74 -8.41
N ASN A 4 -25.52 -17.45 -8.30
CA ASN A 4 -24.61 -16.37 -8.65
C ASN A 4 -23.46 -16.37 -7.65
N GLU A 5 -22.48 -17.22 -7.88
CA GLU A 5 -21.22 -17.21 -7.14
C GLU A 5 -20.41 -15.99 -7.60
N LEU A 6 -19.92 -15.20 -6.64
CA LEU A 6 -18.99 -14.11 -6.93
C LEU A 6 -17.73 -14.72 -7.58
N LYS A 7 -17.46 -14.33 -8.84
CA LYS A 7 -16.29 -14.75 -9.60
C LYS A 7 -15.34 -13.57 -9.77
N VAL A 8 -14.09 -13.85 -10.06
CA VAL A 8 -13.13 -12.80 -10.45
C VAL A 8 -13.67 -12.08 -11.68
N ASN A 9 -13.73 -10.75 -11.61
CA ASN A 9 -14.21 -9.93 -12.71
C ASN A 9 -13.19 -9.94 -13.87
N PRO A 10 -13.53 -10.43 -15.06
CA PRO A 10 -12.61 -10.42 -16.20
C PRO A 10 -12.44 -9.02 -16.84
N ASN A 11 -13.36 -8.09 -16.55
CA ASN A 11 -13.41 -6.74 -17.14
C ASN A 11 -13.14 -5.68 -16.09
N ILE A 12 -12.00 -5.74 -15.41
CA ILE A 12 -11.60 -4.79 -14.39
C ILE A 12 -11.23 -3.46 -15.07
N GLN A 13 -11.90 -2.39 -14.69
CA GLN A 13 -11.46 -1.04 -15.05
C GLN A 13 -10.18 -0.72 -14.27
N SER A 14 -9.14 -0.31 -14.96
CA SER A 14 -7.82 -0.05 -14.37
C SER A 14 -7.19 1.20 -14.98
N VAL A 15 -6.19 1.71 -14.29
CA VAL A 15 -5.37 2.82 -14.77
C VAL A 15 -4.61 2.46 -16.04
N ILE A 16 -4.30 3.48 -16.83
CA ILE A 16 -3.58 3.36 -18.10
C ILE A 16 -2.09 3.13 -17.86
N GLY A 17 -1.48 2.37 -18.75
CA GLY A 17 -0.04 2.10 -18.80
C GLY A 17 0.33 0.70 -18.28
N ASP A 18 1.46 0.22 -18.81
CA ASP A 18 2.00 -1.08 -18.45
C ASP A 18 2.61 -1.05 -17.04
N TYR A 19 2.69 -2.24 -16.43
CA TYR A 19 3.44 -2.40 -15.20
C TYR A 19 4.96 -2.30 -15.45
N PRO A 20 5.72 -1.68 -14.54
CA PRO A 20 7.17 -1.59 -14.68
C PRO A 20 7.81 -2.98 -14.60
N LYS A 21 8.77 -3.26 -15.49
CA LYS A 21 9.48 -4.55 -15.52
C LYS A 21 10.74 -4.50 -14.67
N VAL A 22 11.22 -5.67 -14.26
CA VAL A 22 12.51 -5.81 -13.59
C VAL A 22 13.59 -6.14 -14.60
N GLY A 23 14.60 -5.29 -14.69
CA GLY A 23 15.78 -5.53 -15.50
C GLY A 23 16.88 -6.23 -14.70
N ILE A 24 17.43 -7.31 -15.23
CA ILE A 24 18.58 -8.01 -14.63
C ILE A 24 19.81 -7.82 -15.49
N ARG A 25 20.89 -7.36 -14.86
CA ARG A 25 22.19 -7.02 -15.44
C ARG A 25 23.23 -8.05 -15.00
N PRO A 26 23.53 -9.10 -15.80
CA PRO A 26 24.63 -10.00 -15.54
C PRO A 26 25.95 -9.28 -15.83
N VAL A 27 26.74 -8.96 -14.80
CA VAL A 27 27.99 -8.23 -14.92
C VAL A 27 29.17 -9.16 -14.70
N ILE A 28 30.18 -9.08 -15.56
CA ILE A 28 31.29 -10.04 -15.66
C ILE A 28 32.63 -9.31 -15.82
N ASP A 29 33.71 -9.99 -15.48
CA ASP A 29 35.06 -9.54 -15.83
C ASP A 29 35.18 -9.45 -17.36
N GLY A 30 35.48 -8.26 -17.88
CA GLY A 30 35.58 -8.01 -19.30
C GLY A 30 36.81 -8.57 -20.00
N ARG A 31 37.77 -9.13 -19.25
CA ARG A 31 39.05 -9.65 -19.82
C ARG A 31 38.79 -10.94 -20.59
N MET A 32 38.89 -10.85 -21.90
CA MET A 32 38.79 -12.01 -22.80
C MET A 32 40.08 -12.88 -22.78
N ARG A 33 40.02 -14.00 -23.44
CA ARG A 33 41.09 -15.01 -23.55
C ARG A 33 41.31 -15.79 -22.25
N GLY A 34 40.20 -16.25 -21.66
CA GLY A 34 40.18 -17.20 -20.55
C GLY A 34 39.41 -16.76 -19.33
N VAL A 35 39.48 -15.50 -18.90
CA VAL A 35 38.80 -15.04 -17.68
C VAL A 35 37.32 -14.94 -17.90
N ARG A 36 36.88 -14.15 -18.89
CA ARG A 36 35.46 -13.94 -19.20
C ARG A 36 34.76 -15.25 -19.55
N GLU A 37 35.37 -16.01 -20.47
CA GLU A 37 34.81 -17.26 -20.98
C GLU A 37 34.59 -18.30 -19.88
N SER A 38 35.45 -18.30 -18.85
CA SER A 38 35.35 -19.23 -17.72
C SER A 38 34.17 -18.90 -16.75
N LEU A 39 33.57 -17.71 -16.86
CA LEU A 39 32.57 -17.18 -15.94
C LEU A 39 31.21 -16.85 -16.60
N GLU A 40 31.16 -16.88 -17.94
CA GLU A 40 29.99 -16.39 -18.68
C GLU A 40 28.71 -17.20 -18.37
N GLU A 41 28.88 -18.52 -18.32
CA GLU A 41 27.76 -19.43 -17.97
C GLU A 41 27.26 -19.18 -16.53
N GLN A 42 28.18 -19.10 -15.55
CA GLN A 42 27.78 -18.84 -14.16
C GLN A 42 27.07 -17.49 -14.02
N THR A 43 27.60 -16.44 -14.65
CA THR A 43 27.05 -15.09 -14.59
C THR A 43 25.63 -15.04 -15.15
N MET A 44 25.41 -15.66 -16.32
CA MET A 44 24.10 -15.71 -16.95
C MET A 44 23.11 -16.59 -16.17
N ASN A 45 23.57 -17.69 -15.57
CA ASN A 45 22.72 -18.54 -14.73
C ASN A 45 22.30 -17.84 -13.44
N MET A 46 23.16 -17.05 -12.82
CA MET A 46 22.76 -16.19 -11.69
C MET A 46 21.61 -15.24 -12.09
N ALA A 47 21.68 -14.62 -13.27
CA ALA A 47 20.63 -13.75 -13.75
C ALA A 47 19.30 -14.51 -14.00
N LYS A 48 19.36 -15.70 -14.62
CA LYS A 48 18.19 -16.54 -14.85
C LYS A 48 17.56 -17.05 -13.56
N ASN A 49 18.38 -17.45 -12.58
CA ASN A 49 17.91 -17.91 -11.28
C ASN A 49 17.23 -16.79 -10.49
N ALA A 50 17.81 -15.57 -10.52
CA ALA A 50 17.17 -14.39 -9.95
C ALA A 50 15.85 -14.06 -10.64
N ALA A 51 15.78 -14.17 -11.98
CA ALA A 51 14.53 -13.99 -12.73
C ALA A 51 13.45 -14.99 -12.29
N THR A 52 13.81 -16.26 -12.16
CA THR A 52 12.91 -17.33 -11.70
C THR A 52 12.44 -17.08 -10.27
N LEU A 53 13.36 -16.71 -9.37
CA LEU A 53 13.01 -16.36 -7.98
C LEU A 53 11.96 -15.26 -7.94
N ILE A 54 12.18 -14.16 -8.67
CA ILE A 54 11.28 -13.00 -8.67
C ILE A 54 9.90 -13.37 -9.26
N SER A 55 9.87 -13.93 -10.46
CA SER A 55 8.61 -14.22 -11.16
C SER A 55 7.77 -15.31 -10.49
N SER A 56 8.40 -16.23 -9.76
CA SER A 56 7.71 -17.28 -8.99
C SER A 56 7.09 -16.77 -7.70
N ASN A 57 7.70 -15.77 -7.03
CA ASN A 57 7.32 -15.32 -5.70
C ASN A 57 6.57 -13.99 -5.65
N LEU A 58 6.71 -13.14 -6.67
CA LEU A 58 6.07 -11.82 -6.70
C LEU A 58 5.01 -11.73 -7.79
N ARG A 59 4.00 -10.91 -7.51
CA ARG A 59 2.90 -10.61 -8.44
C ARG A 59 2.71 -9.11 -8.55
N TYR A 60 2.28 -8.65 -9.73
CA TYR A 60 1.74 -7.31 -9.89
C TYR A 60 0.39 -7.16 -9.17
N PRO A 61 -0.08 -5.93 -8.93
CA PRO A 61 -1.41 -5.68 -8.35
C PRO A 61 -2.59 -6.30 -9.12
N ASN A 62 -2.41 -6.69 -10.37
CA ASN A 62 -3.40 -7.42 -11.17
C ASN A 62 -3.28 -8.96 -11.06
N GLY A 63 -2.41 -9.47 -10.17
CA GLY A 63 -2.19 -10.91 -9.94
C GLY A 63 -1.29 -11.61 -10.94
N THR A 64 -0.83 -10.94 -12.02
CA THR A 64 0.10 -11.55 -12.98
C THR A 64 1.53 -11.65 -12.43
N PRO A 65 2.32 -12.65 -12.85
CA PRO A 65 3.73 -12.73 -12.49
C PRO A 65 4.52 -11.50 -12.95
N ILE A 66 5.55 -11.13 -12.19
CA ILE A 66 6.44 -10.03 -12.56
C ILE A 66 7.18 -10.36 -13.86
N GLU A 67 7.19 -9.42 -14.80
CA GLU A 67 7.92 -9.51 -16.05
C GLU A 67 9.39 -9.12 -15.86
N ILE A 68 10.28 -9.95 -16.40
CA ILE A 68 11.73 -9.79 -16.28
C ILE A 68 12.35 -9.55 -17.65
N VAL A 69 13.29 -8.62 -17.71
CA VAL A 69 14.12 -8.33 -18.88
C VAL A 69 15.57 -8.56 -18.51
N ILE A 70 16.20 -9.61 -19.04
CA ILE A 70 17.63 -9.86 -18.86
C ILE A 70 18.40 -9.21 -20.02
N ALA A 71 19.60 -8.64 -19.77
CA ALA A 71 20.50 -8.18 -20.83
C ALA A 71 20.84 -9.34 -21.80
N ASP A 72 21.03 -9.03 -23.08
CA ASP A 72 21.24 -10.07 -24.10
C ASP A 72 22.57 -10.79 -23.92
N THR A 73 23.57 -10.09 -23.39
CA THR A 73 24.91 -10.61 -23.10
C THR A 73 25.34 -10.23 -21.68
N CYS A 74 26.35 -10.92 -21.17
CA CYS A 74 27.03 -10.45 -19.97
C CYS A 74 27.71 -9.10 -20.23
N ILE A 75 27.71 -8.22 -19.23
CA ILE A 75 28.20 -6.85 -19.29
C ILE A 75 29.62 -6.81 -18.73
N GLY A 76 30.60 -6.73 -19.60
CA GLY A 76 32.01 -6.65 -19.20
C GLY A 76 32.66 -5.29 -19.48
N GLY A 77 31.95 -4.35 -20.14
CA GLY A 77 32.45 -3.03 -20.47
C GLY A 77 31.37 -2.05 -20.87
N VAL A 78 31.77 -0.83 -21.22
CA VAL A 78 30.89 0.32 -21.50
C VAL A 78 29.91 0.04 -22.64
N ALA A 79 30.36 -0.59 -23.73
CA ALA A 79 29.48 -0.83 -24.89
C ALA A 79 28.29 -1.76 -24.52
N GLU A 80 28.57 -2.84 -23.79
CA GLU A 80 27.53 -3.78 -23.33
C GLU A 80 26.61 -3.14 -22.29
N ALA A 81 27.16 -2.29 -21.41
CA ALA A 81 26.37 -1.50 -20.47
C ALA A 81 25.42 -0.54 -21.18
N ALA A 82 25.87 0.12 -22.26
CA ALA A 82 25.04 1.00 -23.08
C ALA A 82 23.92 0.21 -23.82
N MET A 83 24.24 -0.93 -24.44
CA MET A 83 23.25 -1.80 -25.08
C MET A 83 22.19 -2.29 -24.07
N CYS A 84 22.60 -2.66 -22.87
CA CYS A 84 21.68 -3.03 -21.80
C CYS A 84 20.76 -1.86 -21.41
N ALA A 85 21.29 -0.67 -21.22
CA ALA A 85 20.52 0.52 -20.88
C ALA A 85 19.49 0.85 -21.96
N GLU A 86 19.85 0.77 -23.24
CA GLU A 86 18.94 0.97 -24.36
C GLU A 86 17.82 -0.09 -24.38
N LYS A 87 18.17 -1.38 -24.21
CA LYS A 87 17.20 -2.46 -24.11
C LYS A 87 16.21 -2.23 -22.96
N PHE A 88 16.70 -1.85 -21.79
CA PHE A 88 15.86 -1.61 -20.61
C PHE A 88 14.90 -0.43 -20.84
N SER A 89 15.38 0.65 -21.41
CA SER A 89 14.54 1.81 -21.76
C SER A 89 13.42 1.43 -22.72
N LYS A 90 13.71 0.70 -23.80
CA LYS A 90 12.72 0.23 -24.78
C LYS A 90 11.68 -0.72 -24.22
N ASN A 91 12.01 -1.46 -23.17
CA ASN A 91 11.14 -2.49 -22.59
C ASN A 91 10.38 -2.03 -21.33
N GLY A 92 10.47 -0.76 -20.93
CA GLY A 92 9.76 -0.25 -19.75
C GLY A 92 10.29 -0.80 -18.43
N VAL A 93 11.60 -1.03 -18.33
CA VAL A 93 12.24 -1.46 -17.07
C VAL A 93 12.19 -0.32 -16.06
N GLY A 94 11.58 -0.59 -14.91
CA GLY A 94 11.46 0.35 -13.78
C GLY A 94 12.30 -0.02 -12.55
N VAL A 95 12.92 -1.20 -12.53
CA VAL A 95 13.75 -1.71 -11.44
C VAL A 95 14.99 -2.38 -12.02
N SER A 96 16.17 -2.12 -11.46
CA SER A 96 17.44 -2.69 -11.92
C SER A 96 18.09 -3.56 -10.85
N LEU A 97 18.38 -4.83 -11.19
CA LEU A 97 19.15 -5.76 -10.38
C LEU A 97 20.42 -6.17 -11.13
N THR A 98 21.58 -5.79 -10.61
CA THR A 98 22.86 -6.26 -11.10
C THR A 98 23.26 -7.53 -10.35
N VAL A 99 23.73 -8.56 -11.06
CA VAL A 99 24.27 -9.79 -10.47
C VAL A 99 25.68 -10.06 -10.99
N THR A 100 26.58 -10.49 -10.11
CA THR A 100 27.96 -10.79 -10.51
C THR A 100 28.60 -11.86 -9.64
N PRO A 101 29.31 -12.85 -10.25
CA PRO A 101 30.09 -13.83 -9.52
C PRO A 101 31.53 -13.37 -9.25
N CYS A 102 32.00 -12.26 -9.84
CA CYS A 102 33.40 -11.95 -9.92
C CYS A 102 33.69 -10.45 -9.87
N TRP A 103 34.98 -10.10 -9.89
CA TRP A 103 35.43 -8.74 -10.15
C TRP A 103 34.99 -8.26 -11.55
N CYS A 104 34.66 -7.00 -11.68
CA CYS A 104 34.34 -6.33 -12.94
C CYS A 104 34.85 -4.88 -12.93
N TYR A 105 34.82 -4.22 -14.08
CA TYR A 105 35.18 -2.80 -14.20
C TYR A 105 34.02 -1.91 -13.76
N GLY A 106 34.02 -1.50 -12.49
CA GLY A 106 32.86 -0.82 -11.86
C GLY A 106 32.45 0.47 -12.54
N SER A 107 33.40 1.34 -12.90
CA SER A 107 33.08 2.62 -13.56
C SER A 107 32.44 2.47 -14.94
N GLU A 108 32.67 1.35 -15.61
CA GLU A 108 32.20 1.06 -16.96
C GLU A 108 30.85 0.31 -16.98
N THR A 109 30.59 -0.47 -15.95
CA THR A 109 29.48 -1.43 -15.93
C THR A 109 28.29 -1.04 -15.05
N ILE A 110 28.41 -0.02 -14.18
CA ILE A 110 27.33 0.42 -13.29
C ILE A 110 26.15 1.01 -14.06
N ASP A 111 24.95 0.88 -13.47
CA ASP A 111 23.73 1.47 -14.01
C ASP A 111 23.66 2.97 -13.69
N MET A 112 23.66 3.79 -14.73
CA MET A 112 23.68 5.26 -14.63
C MET A 112 22.30 5.92 -14.56
N ASN A 113 21.19 5.17 -14.69
CA ASN A 113 19.85 5.76 -14.64
C ASN A 113 19.51 6.24 -13.22
N SER A 114 19.34 7.55 -13.03
CA SER A 114 19.10 8.16 -11.70
C SER A 114 17.70 7.89 -11.13
N GLN A 115 16.72 7.61 -11.97
CA GLN A 115 15.32 7.47 -11.58
C GLN A 115 14.88 6.01 -11.36
N ILE A 116 15.72 5.03 -11.67
CA ILE A 116 15.44 3.61 -11.49
C ILE A 116 16.09 3.12 -10.19
N PRO A 117 15.31 2.60 -9.24
CA PRO A 117 15.86 1.91 -8.07
C PRO A 117 16.78 0.76 -8.47
N LYS A 118 17.90 0.61 -7.78
CA LYS A 118 18.91 -0.37 -8.15
C LYS A 118 19.49 -1.13 -6.96
N ALA A 119 19.68 -2.43 -7.17
CA ALA A 119 20.42 -3.30 -6.25
C ALA A 119 21.52 -4.05 -6.98
N ILE A 120 22.51 -4.49 -6.22
CA ILE A 120 23.63 -5.27 -6.72
C ILE A 120 23.79 -6.49 -5.83
N TRP A 121 23.70 -7.69 -6.42
CA TRP A 121 24.01 -8.94 -5.76
C TRP A 121 25.39 -9.43 -6.17
N GLY A 122 26.35 -9.40 -5.22
CA GLY A 122 27.66 -10.00 -5.35
C GLY A 122 27.70 -11.40 -4.75
N PHE A 123 28.13 -12.37 -5.55
CA PHE A 123 28.29 -13.77 -5.12
C PHE A 123 29.33 -13.88 -4.00
N ASN A 124 29.02 -14.62 -2.95
CA ASN A 124 29.94 -14.87 -1.84
C ASN A 124 30.77 -16.12 -2.11
N GLY A 125 31.80 -15.99 -2.98
CA GLY A 125 32.73 -17.05 -3.30
C GLY A 125 34.19 -16.63 -3.03
N THR A 126 35.07 -17.60 -2.96
CA THR A 126 36.52 -17.38 -2.66
C THR A 126 37.37 -17.23 -3.90
N GLU A 127 37.10 -18.03 -4.95
CA GLU A 127 37.92 -18.10 -6.18
C GLU A 127 37.72 -16.88 -7.07
N ARG A 128 36.50 -16.39 -7.11
CA ARG A 128 36.05 -15.24 -7.92
C ARG A 128 35.07 -14.39 -7.11
N PRO A 129 35.55 -13.59 -6.17
CA PRO A 129 34.70 -12.94 -5.19
C PRO A 129 33.89 -11.79 -5.79
N GLY A 130 32.59 -11.99 -5.96
CA GLY A 130 31.65 -10.94 -6.36
C GLY A 130 31.55 -9.80 -5.35
N ALA A 131 31.90 -10.04 -4.08
CA ALA A 131 31.95 -9.04 -3.02
C ALA A 131 32.88 -7.87 -3.33
N VAL A 132 34.02 -8.11 -4.01
CA VAL A 132 34.96 -7.06 -4.35
C VAL A 132 34.39 -6.08 -5.37
N TYR A 133 33.69 -6.59 -6.39
CA TYR A 133 32.95 -5.74 -7.31
C TYR A 133 31.79 -5.04 -6.59
N LEU A 134 31.02 -5.77 -5.80
CA LEU A 134 29.88 -5.20 -5.05
C LEU A 134 30.33 -3.96 -4.27
N ALA A 135 31.41 -4.07 -3.48
CA ALA A 135 31.93 -2.95 -2.69
C ALA A 135 32.40 -1.77 -3.58
N ALA A 136 33.12 -2.06 -4.66
CA ALA A 136 33.62 -1.04 -5.59
C ALA A 136 32.44 -0.35 -6.34
N ALA A 137 31.46 -1.12 -6.79
CA ALA A 137 30.29 -0.57 -7.49
C ALA A 137 29.41 0.28 -6.55
N LEU A 138 29.19 -0.15 -5.30
CA LEU A 138 28.46 0.63 -4.31
C LEU A 138 29.16 1.95 -4.01
N ALA A 139 30.49 1.95 -3.87
CA ALA A 139 31.27 3.17 -3.71
C ALA A 139 31.15 4.09 -4.95
N GLY A 140 31.22 3.53 -6.15
CA GLY A 140 31.03 4.25 -7.40
C GLY A 140 29.64 4.86 -7.54
N HIS A 141 28.60 4.14 -7.17
CA HIS A 141 27.23 4.65 -7.09
C HIS A 141 27.10 5.79 -6.09
N THR A 142 27.70 5.66 -4.91
CA THR A 142 27.71 6.70 -3.87
C THR A 142 28.36 7.99 -4.38
N MET A 143 29.51 7.90 -5.02
CA MET A 143 30.24 9.04 -5.62
C MET A 143 29.40 9.77 -6.69
N LYS A 144 28.52 9.05 -7.39
CA LYS A 144 27.67 9.61 -8.44
C LYS A 144 26.29 10.09 -7.95
N GLY A 145 26.02 10.01 -6.66
CA GLY A 145 24.72 10.36 -6.11
C GLY A 145 23.58 9.41 -6.53
N LEU A 146 23.90 8.16 -6.85
CA LEU A 146 22.99 7.11 -7.31
C LEU A 146 22.89 5.99 -6.26
N PRO A 147 22.20 6.18 -5.14
CA PRO A 147 22.16 5.19 -4.07
C PRO A 147 21.69 3.82 -4.55
N ALA A 148 22.42 2.78 -4.16
CA ALA A 148 22.13 1.40 -4.52
C ALA A 148 22.11 0.49 -3.29
N PHE A 149 21.30 -0.57 -3.36
CA PHE A 149 21.19 -1.60 -2.33
C PHE A 149 22.23 -2.70 -2.56
N GLY A 150 23.03 -3.01 -1.55
CA GLY A 150 24.03 -4.09 -1.62
C GLY A 150 23.46 -5.41 -1.09
N ILE A 151 23.54 -6.48 -1.87
CA ILE A 151 23.09 -7.82 -1.49
C ILE A 151 24.30 -8.75 -1.49
N TYR A 152 24.55 -9.37 -0.34
CA TYR A 152 25.66 -10.28 -0.12
C TYR A 152 25.21 -11.40 0.81
N GLY A 153 25.50 -12.65 0.44
CA GLY A 153 25.15 -13.83 1.23
C GLY A 153 26.03 -13.95 2.48
N ARG A 154 25.46 -14.46 3.58
CA ARG A 154 26.18 -14.62 4.85
C ARG A 154 27.26 -15.69 4.74
N ASP A 155 26.91 -16.83 4.12
CA ASP A 155 27.78 -17.98 4.04
C ASP A 155 28.51 -18.04 2.71
N VAL A 156 29.75 -18.54 2.71
CA VAL A 156 30.57 -18.76 1.50
C VAL A 156 29.96 -19.89 0.68
N GLN A 157 29.86 -19.67 -0.63
CA GLN A 157 29.41 -20.65 -1.60
C GLN A 157 30.60 -21.18 -2.43
N ASP A 158 30.53 -22.45 -2.81
CA ASP A 158 31.49 -23.05 -3.71
C ASP A 158 31.39 -22.45 -5.12
N ALA A 159 32.45 -22.41 -5.88
CA ALA A 159 32.53 -21.75 -7.20
C ALA A 159 31.48 -22.25 -8.20
N GLY A 160 31.10 -23.52 -8.12
CA GLY A 160 30.06 -24.12 -8.98
C GLY A 160 28.66 -24.02 -8.47
N ASP A 161 28.41 -23.47 -7.28
CA ASP A 161 27.09 -23.35 -6.70
C ASP A 161 26.27 -22.28 -7.44
N GLN A 162 25.11 -22.66 -7.91
CA GLN A 162 24.17 -21.80 -8.64
C GLN A 162 22.89 -21.50 -7.83
N THR A 163 22.84 -21.95 -6.59
CA THR A 163 21.69 -21.69 -5.70
C THR A 163 21.68 -20.26 -5.18
N ILE A 164 20.51 -19.77 -4.84
CA ILE A 164 20.37 -18.46 -4.17
C ILE A 164 20.11 -18.73 -2.68
N PRO A 165 21.04 -18.35 -1.78
CA PRO A 165 20.83 -18.51 -0.35
C PRO A 165 19.58 -17.80 0.15
N ASN A 166 18.95 -18.29 1.23
CA ASN A 166 17.70 -17.75 1.76
C ASN A 166 17.80 -16.26 2.11
N ASP A 167 18.89 -15.84 2.76
CA ASP A 167 19.10 -14.44 3.14
C ASP A 167 19.32 -13.51 1.93
N VAL A 168 19.88 -14.03 0.84
CA VAL A 168 19.98 -13.33 -0.45
C VAL A 168 18.61 -13.24 -1.11
N SER A 169 17.87 -14.37 -1.14
CA SER A 169 16.51 -14.44 -1.70
C SER A 169 15.57 -13.44 -1.02
N GLU A 170 15.58 -13.37 0.30
CA GLU A 170 14.78 -12.41 1.07
C GLU A 170 15.10 -10.96 0.71
N LYS A 171 16.38 -10.60 0.59
CA LYS A 171 16.82 -9.24 0.22
C LYS A 171 16.44 -8.89 -1.22
N ILE A 172 16.62 -9.82 -2.17
CA ILE A 172 16.18 -9.62 -3.57
C ILE A 172 14.68 -9.37 -3.63
N LEU A 173 13.88 -10.23 -3.01
CA LEU A 173 12.42 -10.12 -3.05
C LEU A 173 11.92 -8.84 -2.37
N ARG A 174 12.48 -8.47 -1.22
CA ARG A 174 12.16 -7.22 -0.52
C ARG A 174 12.48 -5.99 -1.36
N PHE A 175 13.70 -5.94 -1.89
CA PHE A 175 14.11 -4.83 -2.76
C PHE A 175 13.19 -4.71 -3.98
N VAL A 176 12.99 -5.81 -4.71
CA VAL A 176 12.19 -5.81 -5.96
C VAL A 176 10.76 -5.40 -5.69
N ARG A 177 10.13 -5.91 -4.61
CA ARG A 177 8.77 -5.53 -4.21
C ARG A 177 8.66 -4.03 -3.94
N ALA A 178 9.55 -3.48 -3.13
CA ALA A 178 9.57 -2.05 -2.82
C ALA A 178 9.89 -1.17 -4.04
N ALA A 179 10.83 -1.60 -4.88
CA ALA A 179 11.22 -0.88 -6.09
C ALA A 179 10.11 -0.87 -7.15
N LEU A 180 9.38 -1.97 -7.31
CA LEU A 180 8.20 -2.04 -8.19
C LEU A 180 7.09 -1.12 -7.68
N ALA A 181 6.85 -1.07 -6.36
CA ALA A 181 5.88 -0.15 -5.77
C ALA A 181 6.22 1.32 -6.10
N ALA A 182 7.49 1.73 -5.90
CA ALA A 182 7.95 3.06 -6.26
C ALA A 182 7.77 3.35 -7.76
N SER A 183 8.20 2.43 -8.62
CA SER A 183 8.14 2.60 -10.08
C SER A 183 6.72 2.59 -10.63
N PHE A 184 5.79 1.85 -10.02
CA PHE A 184 4.39 1.79 -10.45
C PHE A 184 3.65 3.11 -10.20
N MET A 185 3.99 3.85 -9.16
CA MET A 185 3.39 5.13 -8.86
C MET A 185 3.70 6.21 -9.92
N LYS A 186 4.86 6.12 -10.56
CA LYS A 186 5.32 7.10 -11.55
C LYS A 186 4.33 7.27 -12.69
N GLY A 187 3.92 8.53 -12.95
CA GLY A 187 2.98 8.89 -14.02
C GLY A 187 1.51 8.61 -13.72
N LYS A 188 1.17 8.08 -12.54
CA LYS A 188 -0.20 7.92 -12.05
C LYS A 188 -0.67 9.17 -11.30
N SER A 189 -1.91 9.15 -10.81
CA SER A 189 -2.49 10.29 -10.11
C SER A 189 -3.02 9.94 -8.73
N TYR A 190 -2.98 10.92 -7.84
CA TYR A 190 -3.91 11.07 -6.73
C TYR A 190 -5.05 11.97 -7.19
N LEU A 191 -6.29 11.55 -7.01
CA LEU A 191 -7.48 12.35 -7.35
C LEU A 191 -8.15 12.89 -6.10
N SER A 192 -8.08 14.19 -5.92
CA SER A 192 -8.78 14.92 -4.86
C SER A 192 -10.21 15.22 -5.31
N MET A 193 -11.20 14.54 -4.75
CA MET A 193 -12.63 14.81 -4.95
C MET A 193 -13.11 15.78 -3.85
N GLY A 194 -13.09 17.06 -4.18
CA GLY A 194 -13.32 18.16 -3.25
C GLY A 194 -12.09 18.57 -2.46
N SER A 195 -12.28 19.22 -1.32
CA SER A 195 -11.23 19.66 -0.42
C SER A 195 -11.06 18.72 0.78
N VAL A 196 -10.06 18.96 1.61
CA VAL A 196 -9.91 18.28 2.90
C VAL A 196 -11.09 18.62 3.80
N SER A 197 -11.75 17.61 4.33
CA SER A 197 -12.90 17.78 5.22
C SER A 197 -12.51 18.43 6.54
N MET A 198 -13.39 19.27 7.08
CA MET A 198 -13.29 19.87 8.42
C MET A 198 -11.96 20.57 8.71
N GLY A 199 -11.19 20.91 7.68
CA GLY A 199 -9.91 21.61 7.85
C GLY A 199 -8.85 20.81 8.63
N ILE A 200 -8.79 19.48 8.41
CA ILE A 200 -7.79 18.62 9.06
C ILE A 200 -6.39 19.11 8.68
N ALA A 201 -5.73 19.79 9.61
CA ALA A 201 -4.54 20.58 9.35
C ALA A 201 -3.35 19.78 8.79
N GLY A 202 -3.18 18.53 9.23
CA GLY A 202 -2.11 17.64 8.78
C GLY A 202 -2.35 16.98 7.42
N SER A 203 -3.47 17.27 6.75
CA SER A 203 -3.87 16.63 5.50
C SER A 203 -3.84 17.58 4.29
N ILE A 204 -3.45 18.84 4.49
CA ILE A 204 -3.29 19.82 3.42
C ILE A 204 -1.93 19.58 2.75
N VAL A 205 -1.96 19.09 1.52
CA VAL A 205 -0.78 18.64 0.80
C VAL A 205 -0.41 19.61 -0.30
N ARG A 206 0.89 19.81 -0.50
CA ARG A 206 1.44 20.56 -1.63
C ARG A 206 1.72 19.60 -2.79
N GLU A 207 1.58 20.07 -4.01
CA GLU A 207 1.77 19.28 -5.24
C GLU A 207 3.17 18.70 -5.37
N ASP A 208 4.20 19.43 -4.92
CA ASP A 208 5.59 19.02 -4.96
C ASP A 208 5.84 17.67 -4.24
N PHE A 209 5.09 17.35 -3.19
CA PHE A 209 5.20 16.04 -2.53
C PHE A 209 4.86 14.88 -3.48
N PHE A 210 3.73 14.96 -4.17
CA PHE A 210 3.33 13.90 -5.12
C PHE A 210 4.29 13.82 -6.30
N GLN A 211 4.67 14.96 -6.85
CA GLN A 211 5.48 15.03 -8.04
C GLN A 211 6.93 14.61 -7.79
N GLU A 212 7.58 15.20 -6.79
CA GLU A 212 9.02 14.99 -6.54
C GLU A 212 9.32 13.66 -5.84
N TYR A 213 8.48 13.25 -4.88
CA TYR A 213 8.73 12.01 -4.11
C TYR A 213 8.09 10.78 -4.71
N LEU A 214 6.89 10.88 -5.27
CA LEU A 214 6.14 9.73 -5.76
C LEU A 214 6.11 9.64 -7.29
N GLY A 215 6.52 10.69 -8.00
CA GLY A 215 6.39 10.79 -9.45
C GLY A 215 4.93 10.82 -9.93
N MET A 216 4.00 11.17 -9.05
CA MET A 216 2.57 11.20 -9.30
C MET A 216 2.08 12.61 -9.58
N ARG A 217 0.94 12.71 -10.28
CA ARG A 217 0.17 13.96 -10.36
C ARG A 217 -0.76 14.07 -9.15
N ASN A 218 -1.04 15.30 -8.75
CA ASN A 218 -2.12 15.62 -7.83
C ASN A 218 -3.22 16.33 -8.63
N GLU A 219 -4.32 15.61 -8.90
CA GLU A 219 -5.44 16.08 -9.69
C GLU A 219 -6.60 16.48 -8.79
N TYR A 220 -7.33 17.51 -9.17
CA TYR A 220 -8.45 18.02 -8.40
C TYR A 220 -9.72 18.04 -9.22
N ILE A 221 -10.83 17.64 -8.63
CA ILE A 221 -12.16 17.93 -9.15
C ILE A 221 -12.96 18.71 -8.12
N ASP A 222 -13.69 19.70 -8.57
CA ASP A 222 -14.66 20.40 -7.74
C ASP A 222 -15.89 19.52 -7.48
N MET A 223 -16.48 19.61 -6.29
CA MET A 223 -17.67 18.85 -5.96
C MET A 223 -18.91 19.20 -6.79
N SER A 224 -18.88 20.34 -7.50
CA SER A 224 -19.89 20.68 -8.49
C SER A 224 -19.90 19.70 -9.68
N GLU A 225 -18.73 19.21 -10.12
CA GLU A 225 -18.65 18.16 -11.15
C GLU A 225 -19.25 16.85 -10.65
N PHE A 226 -18.99 16.50 -9.39
CA PHE A 226 -19.59 15.31 -8.79
C PHE A 226 -21.12 15.43 -8.72
N THR A 227 -21.61 16.60 -8.30
CA THR A 227 -23.04 16.92 -8.25
C THR A 227 -23.68 16.94 -9.64
N ARG A 228 -22.97 17.52 -10.66
CA ARG A 228 -23.42 17.49 -12.06
C ARG A 228 -23.62 16.07 -12.56
N ARG A 229 -22.66 15.18 -12.31
CA ARG A 229 -22.78 13.77 -12.72
C ARG A 229 -23.95 13.05 -12.03
N LEU A 230 -24.24 13.37 -10.78
CA LEU A 230 -25.43 12.85 -10.10
C LEU A 230 -26.73 13.36 -10.75
N ASN A 231 -26.84 14.68 -10.96
CA ASN A 231 -28.05 15.33 -11.45
C ASN A 231 -28.35 15.04 -12.92
N GLU A 232 -27.34 14.99 -13.76
CA GLU A 232 -27.44 14.68 -15.18
C GLU A 232 -27.37 13.18 -15.49
N GLU A 233 -27.30 12.35 -14.45
CA GLU A 233 -27.24 10.89 -14.53
C GLU A 233 -26.10 10.37 -15.42
N ILE A 234 -24.91 10.96 -15.29
CA ILE A 234 -23.69 10.60 -16.03
C ILE A 234 -23.02 9.38 -15.39
N TYR A 235 -23.61 8.24 -15.58
CA TYR A 235 -23.12 6.91 -15.15
C TYR A 235 -23.77 5.81 -16.00
N ASP A 236 -23.19 4.60 -16.00
CA ASP A 236 -23.78 3.43 -16.66
C ASP A 236 -25.04 2.99 -15.90
N LYS A 237 -26.22 3.23 -16.50
CA LYS A 237 -27.52 2.91 -15.89
C LYS A 237 -27.75 1.41 -15.70
N GLU A 238 -27.21 0.57 -16.60
CA GLU A 238 -27.31 -0.89 -16.46
C GLU A 238 -26.49 -1.37 -15.27
N GLU A 239 -25.27 -0.83 -15.12
CA GLU A 239 -24.47 -1.11 -13.95
C GLU A 239 -25.11 -0.60 -12.66
N TYR A 240 -25.70 0.60 -12.67
CA TYR A 240 -26.41 1.14 -11.51
C TYR A 240 -27.56 0.23 -11.05
N ILE A 241 -28.40 -0.26 -11.97
CA ILE A 241 -29.49 -1.20 -11.63
C ILE A 241 -28.93 -2.47 -11.00
N LYS A 242 -27.87 -3.04 -11.58
CA LYS A 242 -27.18 -4.22 -11.05
C LYS A 242 -26.59 -3.94 -9.66
N ALA A 243 -25.94 -2.81 -9.48
CA ALA A 243 -25.31 -2.39 -8.23
C ALA A 243 -26.34 -2.21 -7.12
N LEU A 244 -27.42 -1.50 -7.40
CA LEU A 244 -28.50 -1.27 -6.42
C LEU A 244 -29.18 -2.57 -6.00
N PHE A 245 -29.46 -3.47 -6.96
CA PHE A 245 -30.01 -4.79 -6.65
C PHE A 245 -29.07 -5.61 -5.77
N TRP A 246 -27.76 -5.62 -6.11
CA TRP A 246 -26.75 -6.33 -5.34
C TRP A 246 -26.63 -5.75 -3.92
N THR A 247 -26.63 -4.43 -3.79
CA THR A 247 -26.54 -3.71 -2.50
C THR A 247 -27.72 -4.06 -1.61
N LYS A 248 -28.94 -3.92 -2.11
CA LYS A 248 -30.17 -4.28 -1.34
C LYS A 248 -30.20 -5.75 -0.92
N LYS A 249 -29.54 -6.64 -1.66
CA LYS A 249 -29.47 -8.07 -1.35
C LYS A 249 -28.37 -8.43 -0.34
N ASN A 250 -27.22 -7.76 -0.39
CA ASN A 250 -26.02 -8.18 0.33
C ASN A 250 -25.61 -7.23 1.47
N CYS A 251 -26.05 -5.97 1.42
CA CYS A 251 -25.75 -4.98 2.45
C CYS A 251 -26.91 -4.91 3.45
N ARG A 252 -26.77 -5.66 4.54
CA ARG A 252 -27.82 -5.71 5.57
C ARG A 252 -27.83 -4.40 6.37
N GLU A 253 -28.95 -3.72 6.42
CA GLU A 253 -29.11 -2.54 7.28
C GLU A 253 -28.88 -2.89 8.74
N GLY A 254 -28.14 -2.03 9.43
CA GLY A 254 -27.93 -2.10 10.87
C GLY A 254 -28.98 -1.32 11.66
N LYS A 255 -28.78 -1.28 12.97
CA LYS A 255 -29.67 -0.52 13.87
C LYS A 255 -29.52 0.98 13.59
N ASP A 256 -30.63 1.65 13.41
CA ASP A 256 -30.69 3.12 13.37
C ASP A 256 -30.53 3.70 14.78
N HIS A 257 -29.50 4.51 14.99
CA HIS A 257 -29.20 5.16 16.27
C HIS A 257 -29.75 6.59 16.36
N ASN A 258 -30.29 7.14 15.25
CA ASN A 258 -30.82 8.49 15.24
C ASN A 258 -32.02 8.66 16.18
N PRO A 259 -32.15 9.81 16.86
CA PRO A 259 -33.32 10.12 17.68
C PRO A 259 -34.60 10.11 16.85
N VAL A 260 -34.58 10.72 15.66
CA VAL A 260 -35.67 10.73 14.69
C VAL A 260 -35.37 9.72 13.60
N LYS A 261 -36.23 8.71 13.47
CA LYS A 261 -36.07 7.65 12.48
C LYS A 261 -36.48 8.13 11.09
N LYS A 262 -35.70 7.74 10.09
CA LYS A 262 -36.04 8.00 8.69
C LYS A 262 -37.13 7.06 8.19
N SER A 263 -37.97 7.56 7.30
CA SER A 263 -38.92 6.73 6.59
C SER A 263 -38.21 5.74 5.64
N ARG A 264 -38.89 4.65 5.28
CA ARG A 264 -38.37 3.71 4.29
C ARG A 264 -38.04 4.39 2.96
N GLN A 265 -38.88 5.32 2.52
CA GLN A 265 -38.66 6.07 1.29
C GLN A 265 -37.35 6.91 1.33
N GLN A 266 -37.09 7.56 2.47
CA GLN A 266 -35.81 8.30 2.66
C GLN A 266 -34.60 7.39 2.61
N LEU A 267 -34.64 6.26 3.34
CA LEU A 267 -33.56 5.28 3.32
C LEU A 267 -33.31 4.68 1.93
N ASP A 268 -34.39 4.38 1.19
CA ASP A 268 -34.28 3.87 -0.18
C ASP A 268 -33.66 4.90 -1.11
N SER A 269 -34.02 6.17 -1.00
CA SER A 269 -33.42 7.27 -1.76
C SER A 269 -31.93 7.47 -1.41
N GLU A 270 -31.55 7.32 -0.14
CA GLU A 270 -30.15 7.37 0.28
C GLU A 270 -29.34 6.20 -0.30
N TRP A 271 -29.89 4.97 -0.31
CA TRP A 271 -29.25 3.82 -0.98
C TRP A 271 -29.04 4.06 -2.46
N GLU A 272 -30.02 4.59 -3.16
CA GLU A 272 -29.89 4.94 -4.58
C GLU A 272 -28.76 5.95 -4.80
N THR A 273 -28.68 6.97 -3.94
CA THR A 273 -27.67 8.03 -4.06
C THR A 273 -26.25 7.51 -3.77
N VAL A 274 -26.03 6.77 -2.68
CA VAL A 274 -24.68 6.28 -2.35
C VAL A 274 -24.15 5.27 -3.36
N VAL A 275 -25.03 4.48 -3.99
CA VAL A 275 -24.64 3.58 -5.09
C VAL A 275 -24.22 4.37 -6.33
N LYS A 276 -24.97 5.41 -6.72
CA LYS A 276 -24.59 6.32 -7.82
C LYS A 276 -23.25 7.00 -7.52
N MET A 277 -23.06 7.51 -6.30
CA MET A 277 -21.81 8.11 -5.85
C MET A 277 -20.63 7.15 -6.03
N THR A 278 -20.78 5.88 -5.68
CA THR A 278 -19.73 4.87 -5.77
C THR A 278 -19.29 4.62 -7.22
N ILE A 279 -20.24 4.51 -8.15
CA ILE A 279 -19.96 4.33 -9.57
C ILE A 279 -19.25 5.56 -10.13
N ILE A 280 -19.77 6.76 -9.84
CA ILE A 280 -19.20 8.03 -10.30
C ILE A 280 -17.76 8.21 -9.80
N ALA A 281 -17.49 7.95 -8.53
CA ALA A 281 -16.15 8.06 -7.95
C ALA A 281 -15.16 7.12 -8.64
N ARG A 282 -15.53 5.85 -8.87
CA ARG A 282 -14.69 4.91 -9.62
C ARG A 282 -14.44 5.40 -11.04
N ASP A 283 -15.49 5.86 -11.74
CA ASP A 283 -15.38 6.30 -13.13
C ASP A 283 -14.52 7.59 -13.25
N LEU A 284 -14.56 8.47 -12.26
CA LEU A 284 -13.63 9.59 -12.15
C LEU A 284 -12.17 9.13 -11.96
N MET A 285 -11.93 8.08 -11.18
CA MET A 285 -10.57 7.55 -10.98
C MET A 285 -10.00 6.93 -12.25
N VAL A 286 -10.70 5.96 -12.84
CA VAL A 286 -10.14 5.04 -13.85
C VAL A 286 -10.81 5.14 -15.22
N GLY A 287 -11.85 5.96 -15.35
CA GLY A 287 -12.63 6.11 -16.57
C GLY A 287 -13.65 5.00 -16.80
N ASN A 288 -14.59 5.24 -17.73
CA ASN A 288 -15.58 4.28 -18.15
C ASN A 288 -15.89 4.43 -19.65
N PRO A 289 -15.35 3.58 -20.53
CA PRO A 289 -15.56 3.68 -21.98
C PRO A 289 -17.03 3.60 -22.42
N LYS A 290 -17.92 3.05 -21.59
CA LYS A 290 -19.35 3.00 -21.91
C LYS A 290 -20.00 4.39 -21.93
N LEU A 291 -19.50 5.33 -21.13
CA LEU A 291 -20.00 6.70 -21.09
C LEU A 291 -19.87 7.37 -22.47
N LYS A 292 -18.82 7.07 -23.23
CA LYS A 292 -18.66 7.57 -24.60
C LYS A 292 -19.82 7.15 -25.50
N LYS A 293 -20.33 5.92 -25.34
CA LYS A 293 -21.47 5.41 -26.12
C LYS A 293 -22.79 6.07 -25.71
N LEU A 294 -22.85 6.61 -24.50
CA LEU A 294 -24.01 7.33 -23.97
C LEU A 294 -23.98 8.83 -24.30
N GLY A 295 -22.98 9.31 -25.04
CA GLY A 295 -22.84 10.71 -25.43
C GLY A 295 -21.90 11.54 -24.54
N PHE A 296 -21.33 10.95 -23.49
CA PHE A 296 -20.44 11.61 -22.52
C PHE A 296 -18.98 11.26 -22.84
N GLY A 297 -18.45 11.85 -23.94
CA GLY A 297 -17.14 11.52 -24.45
C GLY A 297 -15.99 11.96 -23.54
N GLU A 298 -16.08 13.13 -22.94
CA GLU A 298 -15.08 13.67 -22.00
C GLU A 298 -15.12 12.92 -20.67
N GLU A 299 -16.32 12.70 -20.14
CA GLU A 299 -16.53 12.02 -18.86
C GLU A 299 -16.15 10.53 -18.88
N ALA A 300 -16.01 9.95 -20.08
CA ALA A 300 -15.53 8.58 -20.26
C ALA A 300 -14.05 8.41 -19.88
N PHE A 301 -13.28 9.50 -19.90
CA PHE A 301 -11.89 9.49 -19.44
C PHE A 301 -11.86 9.65 -17.91
N GLY A 302 -11.03 8.83 -17.24
CA GLY A 302 -10.71 9.01 -15.84
C GLY A 302 -9.45 9.86 -15.67
N HIS A 303 -9.08 10.09 -14.43
CA HIS A 303 -7.89 10.85 -14.05
C HIS A 303 -6.64 9.97 -13.89
N ASN A 304 -6.66 8.73 -14.36
CA ASN A 304 -5.56 7.74 -14.19
C ASN A 304 -5.12 7.60 -12.73
N ALA A 305 -6.08 7.61 -11.80
CA ALA A 305 -5.83 7.66 -10.37
C ALA A 305 -5.75 6.26 -9.76
N ILE A 306 -4.62 5.97 -9.11
CA ILE A 306 -4.41 4.76 -8.30
C ILE A 306 -4.77 4.97 -6.83
N LEU A 307 -5.02 6.23 -6.48
CA LEU A 307 -5.43 6.67 -5.17
C LEU A 307 -6.33 7.88 -5.33
N ALA A 308 -7.39 7.96 -4.54
CA ALA A 308 -8.24 9.14 -4.47
C ALA A 308 -8.52 9.52 -3.03
N GLY A 309 -9.07 10.71 -2.83
CA GLY A 309 -9.67 11.13 -1.58
C GLY A 309 -11.05 11.72 -1.83
N PHE A 310 -11.98 11.52 -0.91
CA PHE A 310 -13.33 12.03 -1.02
C PHE A 310 -13.66 12.95 0.15
N GLN A 311 -14.23 14.12 -0.13
CA GLN A 311 -14.72 15.06 0.89
C GLN A 311 -16.03 14.53 1.50
N GLY A 312 -15.95 13.43 2.22
CA GLY A 312 -17.09 12.67 2.72
C GLY A 312 -17.78 13.24 3.95
N GLN A 313 -17.32 14.37 4.49
CA GLN A 313 -17.90 15.03 5.66
C GLN A 313 -18.03 16.53 5.43
N ARG A 314 -18.67 17.24 6.33
CA ARG A 314 -18.99 18.67 6.38
C ARG A 314 -18.98 19.38 5.02
N GLN A 315 -19.86 20.35 4.83
CA GLN A 315 -20.28 20.97 3.59
C GLN A 315 -20.99 19.97 2.67
N TRP A 316 -20.31 18.89 2.20
CA TRP A 316 -20.95 17.83 1.42
C TRP A 316 -22.08 17.16 2.21
N THR A 317 -21.81 16.66 3.39
CA THR A 317 -22.77 15.94 4.22
C THR A 317 -23.78 16.84 4.96
N ASP A 318 -23.67 18.15 4.79
CA ASP A 318 -24.72 19.05 5.27
C ASP A 318 -26.00 18.92 4.43
N HIS A 319 -25.93 18.39 3.18
CA HIS A 319 -27.07 18.24 2.28
C HIS A 319 -27.06 16.96 1.42
N MET A 320 -25.94 16.23 1.36
CA MET A 320 -25.78 14.99 0.59
C MET A 320 -25.40 13.83 1.51
N PRO A 321 -25.70 12.58 1.13
CA PRO A 321 -25.26 11.40 1.88
C PRO A 321 -23.76 11.36 2.07
N ASN A 322 -23.30 10.73 3.18
CA ASN A 322 -21.88 10.55 3.46
C ASN A 322 -21.17 9.66 2.43
N GLY A 323 -19.82 9.66 2.49
CA GLY A 323 -18.97 8.87 1.60
C GLY A 323 -18.72 7.44 2.06
N ASP A 324 -19.21 7.03 3.24
CA ASP A 324 -18.79 5.78 3.89
C ASP A 324 -19.02 4.53 3.03
N PHE A 325 -20.19 4.44 2.36
CA PHE A 325 -20.49 3.31 1.47
C PHE A 325 -19.55 3.29 0.26
N LEU A 326 -19.35 4.44 -0.38
CA LEU A 326 -18.45 4.62 -1.51
C LEU A 326 -17.04 4.18 -1.14
N GLU A 327 -16.51 4.71 -0.06
CA GLU A 327 -15.13 4.49 0.40
C GLU A 327 -14.92 3.03 0.83
N ALA A 328 -15.83 2.46 1.61
CA ALA A 328 -15.73 1.08 2.07
C ALA A 328 -15.82 0.07 0.91
N ILE A 329 -16.77 0.25 -0.01
CA ILE A 329 -16.96 -0.67 -1.14
C ILE A 329 -15.80 -0.55 -2.13
N LEU A 330 -15.35 0.66 -2.47
CA LEU A 330 -14.21 0.82 -3.39
C LEU A 330 -12.92 0.24 -2.80
N CYS A 331 -12.64 0.45 -1.52
CA CYS A 331 -11.48 -0.10 -0.85
C CYS A 331 -11.54 -1.62 -0.64
N SER A 332 -12.71 -2.25 -0.77
CA SER A 332 -12.87 -3.71 -0.64
C SER A 332 -12.43 -4.44 -1.91
N SER A 333 -12.11 -5.73 -1.77
CA SER A 333 -11.67 -6.61 -2.87
C SER A 333 -12.82 -7.22 -3.67
N PHE A 334 -14.05 -6.76 -3.47
CA PHE A 334 -15.25 -7.25 -4.16
C PHE A 334 -16.39 -6.24 -4.14
N ASP A 335 -17.25 -6.30 -5.15
CA ASP A 335 -18.49 -5.53 -5.27
C ASP A 335 -19.53 -6.27 -6.15
N TRP A 336 -20.51 -5.54 -6.69
CA TRP A 336 -21.54 -6.07 -7.61
C TRP A 336 -20.96 -6.61 -8.93
N ASN A 337 -19.75 -6.25 -9.30
CA ASN A 337 -19.06 -6.76 -10.49
C ASN A 337 -18.25 -8.04 -10.21
N GLY A 338 -18.16 -8.46 -8.95
CA GLY A 338 -17.43 -9.64 -8.51
C GLY A 338 -16.18 -9.32 -7.72
N ILE A 339 -15.25 -10.25 -7.67
CA ILE A 339 -13.96 -10.12 -6.99
C ILE A 339 -13.00 -9.34 -7.90
N ARG A 340 -12.33 -8.33 -7.37
CA ARG A 340 -11.48 -7.40 -8.10
C ARG A 340 -10.41 -6.78 -7.19
N PRO A 341 -9.34 -6.17 -7.73
CA PRO A 341 -8.45 -5.34 -6.93
C PRO A 341 -9.22 -4.17 -6.30
N PRO A 342 -8.86 -3.75 -5.08
CA PRO A 342 -9.43 -2.56 -4.45
C PRO A 342 -9.07 -1.28 -5.23
N TYR A 343 -10.00 -0.32 -5.24
CA TYR A 343 -9.74 1.08 -5.59
C TYR A 343 -9.53 1.85 -4.29
N LEU A 344 -8.38 2.50 -4.14
CA LEU A 344 -8.05 3.15 -2.89
C LEU A 344 -8.66 4.55 -2.82
N VAL A 345 -9.49 4.79 -1.82
CA VAL A 345 -10.08 6.09 -1.55
C VAL A 345 -9.83 6.46 -0.09
N ALA A 346 -9.21 7.59 0.16
CA ALA A 346 -8.95 8.09 1.51
C ALA A 346 -10.17 8.84 2.04
N THR A 347 -10.61 8.51 3.24
CA THR A 347 -11.65 9.23 3.96
C THR A 347 -11.24 10.69 4.17
N GLU A 348 -12.22 11.60 4.14
CA GLU A 348 -12.03 13.02 4.43
C GLU A 348 -11.04 13.72 3.50
N ASN A 349 -10.72 13.09 2.37
CA ASN A 349 -9.70 13.54 1.44
C ASN A 349 -8.32 13.73 2.11
N ASP A 350 -8.01 12.91 3.13
CA ASP A 350 -6.70 12.92 3.78
C ASP A 350 -5.66 12.17 2.95
N ALA A 351 -5.06 12.86 2.01
CA ALA A 351 -4.02 12.34 1.14
C ALA A 351 -2.81 11.79 1.90
N MET A 352 -2.45 12.40 3.03
CA MET A 352 -1.30 11.97 3.84
C MET A 352 -1.54 10.65 4.56
N ASN A 353 -2.80 10.20 4.68
CA ASN A 353 -3.16 8.85 5.10
C ASN A 353 -3.46 7.92 3.91
N GLY A 354 -3.93 8.47 2.80
CA GLY A 354 -4.12 7.73 1.56
C GLY A 354 -2.80 7.18 0.99
N VAL A 355 -1.71 7.97 1.03
CA VAL A 355 -0.40 7.53 0.54
C VAL A 355 0.11 6.28 1.28
N PRO A 356 0.10 6.17 2.61
CA PRO A 356 0.41 4.91 3.30
C PRO A 356 -0.53 3.75 2.94
N MET A 357 -1.83 4.00 2.67
CA MET A 357 -2.71 2.96 2.12
C MET A 357 -2.20 2.46 0.75
N LEU A 358 -1.77 3.36 -0.11
CA LEU A 358 -1.18 3.00 -1.41
C LEU A 358 0.11 2.19 -1.23
N PHE A 359 1.01 2.62 -0.33
CA PHE A 359 2.22 1.88 -0.02
C PHE A 359 1.91 0.48 0.48
N GLY A 360 1.01 0.36 1.46
CA GLY A 360 0.57 -0.91 2.00
C GLY A 360 -0.04 -1.83 0.93
N TYR A 361 -0.89 -1.30 0.07
CA TYR A 361 -1.48 -2.05 -1.04
C TYR A 361 -0.43 -2.57 -2.03
N LEU A 362 0.48 -1.71 -2.49
CA LEU A 362 1.51 -2.08 -3.46
C LEU A 362 2.55 -3.07 -2.90
N LEU A 363 2.75 -3.09 -1.59
CA LEU A 363 3.66 -4.03 -0.92
C LEU A 363 2.99 -5.35 -0.55
N SER A 364 1.71 -5.36 -0.16
CA SER A 364 1.00 -6.54 0.31
C SER A 364 0.03 -7.13 -0.71
N ASN A 365 -0.39 -6.34 -1.71
CA ASN A 365 -1.48 -6.64 -2.64
C ASN A 365 -2.84 -6.91 -1.95
N THR A 366 -3.01 -6.51 -0.68
CA THR A 366 -4.23 -6.72 0.10
C THR A 366 -5.03 -5.43 0.25
N ALA A 367 -6.34 -5.55 0.48
CA ALA A 367 -7.19 -4.41 0.81
C ALA A 367 -6.66 -3.68 2.04
N GLN A 368 -6.91 -2.37 2.12
CA GLN A 368 -6.40 -1.48 3.16
C GLN A 368 -7.54 -0.91 4.02
N MET A 369 -7.21 -0.50 5.22
CA MET A 369 -8.14 0.19 6.11
C MET A 369 -7.58 1.55 6.50
N PHE A 370 -8.40 2.57 6.35
CA PHE A 370 -8.19 3.89 6.93
C PHE A 370 -8.81 3.92 8.34
N SER A 371 -8.14 4.50 9.31
CA SER A 371 -8.68 4.60 10.67
C SER A 371 -8.20 5.84 11.43
N ASP A 372 -9.07 6.35 12.30
CA ASP A 372 -8.67 7.25 13.38
C ASP A 372 -7.83 6.45 14.39
N ILE A 373 -6.76 7.04 14.88
CA ILE A 373 -6.12 6.66 16.13
C ILE A 373 -6.94 7.29 17.26
N ARG A 374 -8.03 6.60 17.68
CA ARG A 374 -9.10 7.22 18.46
C ARG A 374 -8.80 7.34 19.94
N THR A 375 -8.42 6.22 20.57
CA THR A 375 -8.31 6.15 22.03
C THR A 375 -7.34 5.06 22.47
N TYR A 376 -6.50 5.37 23.42
CA TYR A 376 -5.77 4.39 24.20
C TYR A 376 -6.62 3.93 25.40
N TRP A 377 -6.89 2.64 25.48
CA TRP A 377 -7.52 2.00 26.63
C TRP A 377 -6.47 1.30 27.49
N SER A 378 -6.13 1.90 28.63
CA SER A 378 -5.24 1.26 29.60
C SER A 378 -5.92 0.05 30.27
N PRO A 379 -5.17 -0.95 30.78
CA PRO A 379 -5.72 -2.07 31.53
C PRO A 379 -6.61 -1.62 32.68
N ASP A 380 -6.22 -0.57 33.40
CA ASP A 380 -6.97 -0.03 34.55
C ASP A 380 -8.27 0.64 34.11
N SER A 381 -8.27 1.38 33.00
CA SER A 381 -9.50 1.98 32.45
C SER A 381 -10.46 0.92 31.96
N ILE A 382 -9.98 -0.12 31.27
CA ILE A 382 -10.81 -1.27 30.86
C ILE A 382 -11.44 -1.92 32.11
N LYS A 383 -10.63 -2.24 33.12
CA LYS A 383 -11.11 -2.86 34.37
C LYS A 383 -12.12 -1.96 35.09
N ARG A 384 -11.88 -0.67 35.19
CA ARG A 384 -12.78 0.29 35.84
C ARG A 384 -14.14 0.33 35.17
N VAL A 385 -14.17 0.35 33.82
CA VAL A 385 -15.38 0.51 33.03
C VAL A 385 -16.16 -0.81 32.86
N THR A 386 -15.46 -1.91 32.64
CA THR A 386 -16.09 -3.20 32.28
C THR A 386 -16.18 -4.18 33.46
N LYS A 387 -15.47 -3.89 34.57
CA LYS A 387 -15.26 -4.78 35.71
C LYS A 387 -14.50 -6.08 35.36
N ALA A 388 -13.82 -6.10 34.21
CA ALA A 388 -13.02 -7.24 33.74
C ALA A 388 -11.60 -6.80 33.43
N LYS A 389 -10.61 -7.64 33.73
CA LYS A 389 -9.20 -7.39 33.39
C LYS A 389 -8.94 -7.84 31.95
N PRO A 390 -8.27 -7.02 31.12
CA PRO A 390 -7.85 -7.48 29.80
C PRO A 390 -6.71 -8.51 29.91
N GLU A 391 -6.71 -9.49 29.00
CA GLU A 391 -5.76 -10.60 28.98
C GLU A 391 -5.15 -10.77 27.58
N GLY A 392 -4.15 -11.65 27.45
CA GLY A 392 -3.48 -11.95 26.18
C GLY A 392 -2.85 -10.71 25.54
N LEU A 393 -3.11 -10.49 24.27
CA LEU A 393 -2.61 -9.31 23.52
C LEU A 393 -3.10 -7.98 24.11
N ALA A 394 -4.26 -7.97 24.78
CA ALA A 394 -4.81 -6.78 25.41
C ALA A 394 -4.24 -6.50 26.83
N ALA A 395 -3.42 -7.39 27.40
CA ALA A 395 -2.97 -7.30 28.80
C ALA A 395 -2.27 -5.98 29.14
N ASN A 396 -1.60 -5.35 28.16
CA ASN A 396 -0.92 -4.05 28.30
C ASN A 396 -1.77 -2.85 27.83
N GLY A 397 -3.06 -3.07 27.57
CA GLY A 397 -3.94 -2.09 26.95
C GLY A 397 -4.01 -2.22 25.44
N VAL A 398 -4.90 -1.45 24.82
CA VAL A 398 -5.15 -1.48 23.38
C VAL A 398 -5.38 -0.07 22.85
N ILE A 399 -5.06 0.13 21.58
CA ILE A 399 -5.45 1.32 20.81
C ILE A 399 -6.73 1.01 20.05
N HIS A 400 -7.73 1.88 20.14
CA HIS A 400 -8.94 1.81 19.34
C HIS A 400 -8.72 2.48 18.00
N LEU A 401 -8.79 1.70 16.95
CA LEU A 401 -8.81 2.15 15.57
C LEU A 401 -10.25 2.09 15.07
N ILE A 402 -10.79 3.23 14.67
CA ILE A 402 -12.19 3.36 14.28
C ILE A 402 -12.30 4.39 13.16
N ASN A 403 -13.20 4.21 12.22
CA ASN A 403 -13.45 5.20 11.17
C ASN A 403 -14.83 5.02 10.55
N SER A 404 -15.48 6.12 10.18
CA SER A 404 -16.52 6.09 9.17
C SER A 404 -15.84 6.21 7.80
N GLY A 405 -16.07 5.29 6.88
CA GLY A 405 -15.55 5.46 5.51
C GLY A 405 -14.63 4.35 5.02
N ALA A 406 -13.41 4.66 4.63
CA ALA A 406 -12.49 3.78 3.89
C ALA A 406 -11.94 2.58 4.71
N SER A 407 -12.84 1.84 5.33
CA SER A 407 -12.55 0.57 6.00
C SER A 407 -13.02 -0.57 5.11
N ALA A 408 -12.10 -1.16 4.34
CA ALA A 408 -12.43 -2.29 3.47
C ALA A 408 -13.11 -3.41 4.26
N LEU A 409 -14.17 -4.01 3.71
CA LEU A 409 -14.90 -5.10 4.34
C LEU A 409 -14.03 -6.33 4.61
N ASP A 410 -12.95 -6.47 3.86
CA ASP A 410 -11.88 -7.45 4.06
C ASP A 410 -11.32 -7.39 5.51
N PHE A 411 -11.22 -6.18 6.09
CA PHE A 411 -10.73 -5.97 7.45
C PHE A 411 -11.67 -6.49 8.55
N SER A 412 -12.88 -6.95 8.20
CA SER A 412 -13.65 -7.78 9.13
C SER A 412 -12.89 -9.06 9.56
N GLY A 413 -11.84 -9.46 8.78
CA GLY A 413 -11.00 -10.60 9.08
C GLY A 413 -11.71 -11.95 8.94
N ARG A 414 -12.68 -12.03 8.03
CA ARG A 414 -13.47 -13.27 7.80
C ARG A 414 -12.92 -14.16 6.71
N GLN A 415 -11.92 -13.71 6.00
CA GLN A 415 -11.15 -14.56 5.09
C GLN A 415 -10.23 -15.47 5.92
N THR A 416 -9.96 -16.68 5.43
CA THR A 416 -9.14 -17.63 6.20
C THR A 416 -8.13 -18.36 5.33
N ILE A 417 -6.92 -18.56 5.89
CA ILE A 417 -5.92 -19.51 5.41
C ILE A 417 -5.62 -20.45 6.57
N ASN A 418 -5.72 -21.75 6.37
CA ASN A 418 -5.50 -22.77 7.41
C ASN A 418 -6.30 -22.51 8.70
N LYS A 419 -7.55 -22.04 8.56
CA LYS A 419 -8.47 -21.68 9.66
C LYS A 419 -8.04 -20.43 10.46
N GLN A 420 -6.99 -19.75 10.07
CA GLN A 420 -6.57 -18.49 10.69
C GLN A 420 -7.15 -17.30 9.89
N SER A 421 -7.61 -16.28 10.62
CA SER A 421 -8.08 -15.03 10.04
C SER A 421 -6.95 -14.32 9.29
N CYS A 422 -7.26 -13.86 8.09
CA CYS A 422 -6.30 -13.15 7.24
C CYS A 422 -7.02 -12.17 6.30
N ILE A 423 -6.24 -11.40 5.55
CA ILE A 423 -6.69 -10.63 4.41
C ILE A 423 -5.87 -11.09 3.21
N LYS A 424 -6.56 -11.58 2.18
CA LYS A 424 -5.95 -12.17 0.98
C LYS A 424 -5.80 -11.14 -0.13
N PRO A 425 -4.81 -11.28 -1.01
CA PRO A 425 -4.85 -10.66 -2.32
C PRO A 425 -6.14 -11.06 -3.06
N TYR A 426 -6.71 -10.15 -3.85
CA TYR A 426 -8.03 -10.38 -4.44
C TYR A 426 -8.11 -11.67 -5.30
N TRP A 427 -7.03 -12.07 -5.96
CA TRP A 427 -6.99 -13.29 -6.78
C TRP A 427 -6.98 -14.60 -5.97
N GLU A 428 -6.78 -14.52 -4.65
CA GLU A 428 -6.88 -15.65 -3.72
C GLU A 428 -8.22 -15.70 -2.98
N ILE A 429 -9.05 -14.66 -3.16
CA ILE A 429 -10.37 -14.57 -2.55
C ILE A 429 -11.34 -15.44 -3.36
N ASN A 430 -12.20 -16.16 -2.66
CA ASN A 430 -13.29 -16.91 -3.24
C ASN A 430 -14.66 -16.36 -2.79
N ALA A 431 -15.74 -16.88 -3.40
CA ALA A 431 -17.10 -16.44 -3.08
C ALA A 431 -17.49 -16.61 -1.59
N ARG A 432 -16.92 -17.61 -0.90
CA ARG A 432 -17.18 -17.83 0.53
C ARG A 432 -16.52 -16.74 1.36
N ASP A 433 -15.28 -16.38 1.04
CA ASP A 433 -14.54 -15.31 1.73
C ASP A 433 -15.29 -13.98 1.61
N ALA A 434 -15.66 -13.58 0.39
CA ALA A 434 -16.41 -12.35 0.14
C ALA A 434 -17.76 -12.33 0.86
N LYS A 435 -18.51 -13.45 0.79
CA LYS A 435 -19.78 -13.60 1.49
C LYS A 435 -19.62 -13.47 3.01
N ALA A 436 -18.59 -14.07 3.59
CA ALA A 436 -18.33 -13.99 5.03
C ALA A 436 -18.03 -12.55 5.50
N CYS A 437 -17.30 -11.76 4.69
CA CYS A 437 -17.07 -10.34 4.96
C CYS A 437 -18.36 -9.52 4.87
N LEU A 438 -19.21 -9.76 3.85
CA LEU A 438 -20.52 -9.11 3.72
C LEU A 438 -21.46 -9.44 4.87
N GLU A 439 -21.54 -10.71 5.27
CA GLU A 439 -22.38 -11.15 6.40
C GLU A 439 -21.91 -10.59 7.75
N ALA A 440 -20.63 -10.32 7.90
CA ALA A 440 -20.06 -9.72 9.11
C ALA A 440 -20.30 -8.20 9.19
N THR A 441 -20.66 -7.56 8.08
CA THR A 441 -20.85 -6.11 8.00
C THR A 441 -22.32 -5.75 8.06
N GLN A 442 -22.64 -4.75 8.87
CA GLN A 442 -23.95 -4.08 8.89
C GLN A 442 -23.81 -2.66 8.37
N TRP A 443 -24.92 -2.13 7.88
CA TRP A 443 -25.00 -0.78 7.33
C TRP A 443 -26.05 0.04 8.08
N PRO A 444 -25.76 0.50 9.31
CA PRO A 444 -26.66 1.40 10.03
C PRO A 444 -26.82 2.71 9.28
N PRO A 445 -28.01 3.31 9.29
CA PRO A 445 -28.19 4.68 8.84
C PRO A 445 -27.23 5.62 9.56
N ALA A 446 -26.55 6.46 8.78
CA ALA A 446 -25.58 7.40 9.32
C ALA A 446 -26.21 8.33 10.37
N GLU A 447 -25.46 8.63 11.43
CA GLU A 447 -25.94 9.51 12.50
C GLU A 447 -26.05 10.95 11.99
N THR A 448 -27.26 11.48 11.97
CA THR A 448 -27.59 12.82 11.42
C THR A 448 -26.98 13.97 12.22
N GLU A 449 -26.48 13.70 13.42
CA GLU A 449 -25.68 14.65 14.19
C GLU A 449 -24.38 15.02 13.46
N TYR A 450 -23.74 14.01 12.82
CA TYR A 450 -22.52 14.19 12.05
C TYR A 450 -22.79 14.35 10.56
N PHE A 451 -23.79 13.66 10.01
CA PHE A 451 -24.11 13.56 8.58
C PHE A 451 -25.56 13.96 8.32
N ARG A 452 -25.81 15.27 8.24
CA ARG A 452 -27.18 15.81 8.05
C ARG A 452 -27.84 15.33 6.76
N GLY A 453 -27.07 15.15 5.70
CA GLY A 453 -27.53 14.61 4.41
C GLY A 453 -27.79 13.10 4.41
N GLY A 454 -27.48 12.41 5.52
CA GLY A 454 -27.73 10.99 5.68
C GLY A 454 -26.66 10.07 5.10
N GLY A 455 -27.10 8.94 4.58
CA GLY A 455 -26.25 7.85 4.09
C GLY A 455 -26.19 6.68 5.06
N PHE A 456 -25.15 5.85 4.92
CA PHE A 456 -24.96 4.64 5.71
C PHE A 456 -23.50 4.52 6.11
N SER A 457 -23.24 4.09 7.34
CA SER A 457 -21.91 3.73 7.81
C SER A 457 -21.70 2.22 7.68
N SER A 458 -20.45 1.77 7.44
CA SER A 458 -20.09 0.36 7.50
C SER A 458 -19.74 -0.02 8.94
N GLN A 459 -20.41 -1.02 9.51
CA GLN A 459 -20.17 -1.46 10.88
C GLN A 459 -19.77 -2.93 10.91
N PHE A 460 -18.57 -3.21 11.40
CA PHE A 460 -18.06 -4.55 11.70
C PHE A 460 -17.03 -4.50 12.84
N ASP A 461 -16.83 -5.64 13.48
CA ASP A 461 -15.74 -5.85 14.44
C ASP A 461 -14.65 -6.69 13.76
N THR A 462 -13.42 -6.18 13.74
CA THR A 462 -12.27 -6.87 13.18
C THR A 462 -11.89 -8.08 14.03
N LYS A 463 -11.66 -9.22 13.38
CA LYS A 463 -11.15 -10.43 14.05
C LYS A 463 -9.76 -10.20 14.66
N GLY A 464 -9.52 -10.82 15.81
CA GLY A 464 -8.24 -10.77 16.51
C GLY A 464 -7.15 -11.63 15.89
N THR A 465 -5.94 -11.44 16.41
CA THR A 465 -4.72 -12.21 16.10
C THR A 465 -4.14 -12.03 14.69
N MET A 466 -4.71 -11.15 13.87
CA MET A 466 -4.13 -10.83 12.58
C MET A 466 -2.90 -9.94 12.77
N PRO A 467 -1.75 -10.26 12.15
CA PRO A 467 -0.63 -9.34 12.09
C PRO A 467 -1.02 -8.13 11.23
N VAL A 468 -0.76 -6.93 11.74
CA VAL A 468 -1.02 -5.69 11.00
C VAL A 468 0.10 -4.69 11.24
N THR A 469 0.31 -3.84 10.24
CA THR A 469 1.18 -2.68 10.32
C THR A 469 0.33 -1.43 10.14
N ILE A 470 0.34 -0.54 11.12
CA ILE A 470 -0.22 0.80 10.95
C ILE A 470 0.86 1.76 10.49
N SER A 471 0.51 2.70 9.60
CA SER A 471 1.48 3.65 9.03
C SER A 471 0.85 4.99 8.71
N ARG A 472 1.68 6.04 8.69
CA ARG A 472 1.30 7.42 8.36
C ARG A 472 2.48 8.15 7.73
N VAL A 473 2.23 8.99 6.72
CA VAL A 473 3.19 9.97 6.23
C VAL A 473 2.78 11.36 6.74
N ASN A 474 3.72 12.11 7.25
CA ASN A 474 3.53 13.51 7.67
C ASN A 474 4.48 14.41 6.90
N LEU A 475 4.06 15.64 6.59
CA LEU A 475 4.93 16.67 6.03
C LEU A 475 5.46 17.54 7.14
N VAL A 476 6.78 17.59 7.28
CA VAL A 476 7.46 18.40 8.30
C VAL A 476 8.13 19.59 7.61
N LYS A 477 7.79 20.82 8.03
CA LYS A 477 8.36 22.04 7.45
C LYS A 477 9.88 22.03 7.58
N GLY A 478 10.57 22.21 6.47
CA GLY A 478 12.03 22.22 6.40
C GLY A 478 12.68 20.85 6.25
N LEU A 479 11.93 19.76 6.44
CA LEU A 479 12.42 18.39 6.28
C LEU A 479 11.78 17.66 5.08
N GLY A 480 10.49 17.90 4.81
CA GLY A 480 9.71 17.17 3.83
C GLY A 480 8.88 16.04 4.43
N PRO A 481 8.54 15.00 3.64
CA PRO A 481 7.77 13.87 4.14
C PRO A 481 8.57 13.01 5.11
N VAL A 482 7.88 12.48 6.11
CA VAL A 482 8.42 11.54 7.11
C VAL A 482 7.42 10.41 7.31
N LEU A 483 7.88 9.18 7.25
CA LEU A 483 7.07 8.00 7.52
C LEU A 483 7.15 7.60 8.99
N GLN A 484 6.02 7.28 9.60
CA GLN A 484 5.94 6.60 10.89
C GLN A 484 5.12 5.31 10.74
N LEU A 485 5.48 4.27 11.46
CA LEU A 485 4.80 2.98 11.44
C LEU A 485 4.92 2.24 12.77
N ALA A 486 3.97 1.32 13.01
CA ALA A 486 3.99 0.39 14.13
C ALA A 486 3.42 -0.97 13.70
N GLU A 487 4.19 -2.01 13.88
CA GLU A 487 3.72 -3.39 13.73
C GLU A 487 3.06 -3.88 15.02
N GLY A 488 2.04 -4.70 14.87
CA GLY A 488 1.32 -5.29 15.99
C GLY A 488 0.27 -6.29 15.51
N TRP A 489 -0.76 -6.46 16.32
CA TRP A 489 -1.83 -7.41 16.05
C TRP A 489 -3.20 -6.80 16.29
N THR A 490 -4.18 -7.23 15.53
CA THR A 490 -5.57 -7.01 15.89
C THR A 490 -5.93 -7.83 17.13
N VAL A 491 -6.84 -7.31 17.95
CA VAL A 491 -7.26 -7.97 19.19
C VAL A 491 -8.77 -8.19 19.15
N GLU A 492 -9.21 -9.38 19.49
CA GLU A 492 -10.62 -9.66 19.72
C GLU A 492 -10.88 -9.61 21.23
N LEU A 493 -11.59 -8.58 21.67
CA LEU A 493 -11.99 -8.46 23.06
C LEU A 493 -13.22 -9.33 23.33
N PRO A 494 -13.37 -9.90 24.55
CA PRO A 494 -14.60 -10.58 24.94
C PRO A 494 -15.83 -9.71 24.66
N GLU A 495 -16.90 -10.31 24.14
CA GLU A 495 -18.10 -9.59 23.64
C GLU A 495 -18.64 -8.53 24.63
N LYS A 496 -18.70 -8.87 25.92
CA LYS A 496 -19.16 -7.94 26.96
C LYS A 496 -18.25 -6.70 27.04
N ILE A 497 -16.92 -6.90 26.99
CA ILE A 497 -15.95 -5.80 27.03
C ILE A 497 -16.08 -4.96 25.77
N ASN A 498 -16.03 -5.60 24.60
CA ASN A 498 -16.14 -4.94 23.30
C ASN A 498 -17.38 -4.05 23.24
N ARG A 499 -18.56 -4.58 23.56
CA ARG A 499 -19.82 -3.83 23.54
C ARG A 499 -19.80 -2.62 24.46
N ILE A 500 -19.23 -2.72 25.67
CA ILE A 500 -19.17 -1.60 26.62
C ILE A 500 -18.23 -0.51 26.11
N LEU A 501 -17.08 -0.88 25.55
CA LEU A 501 -16.10 0.09 25.06
C LEU A 501 -16.60 0.76 23.77
N THR A 502 -17.14 0.02 22.82
CA THR A 502 -17.68 0.53 21.57
C THR A 502 -18.85 1.49 21.80
N ALA A 503 -19.74 1.19 22.75
CA ALA A 503 -20.84 2.09 23.11
C ALA A 503 -20.40 3.46 23.68
N ARG A 504 -19.14 3.60 24.05
CA ARG A 504 -18.56 4.88 24.52
C ARG A 504 -17.93 5.71 23.41
N THR A 505 -17.93 5.21 22.19
CA THR A 505 -17.41 5.89 21.00
C THR A 505 -18.54 6.06 20.00
N ASN A 506 -18.46 5.41 18.84
CA ASN A 506 -19.53 5.36 17.88
C ASN A 506 -19.86 3.90 17.52
N PRO A 507 -21.05 3.39 17.88
CA PRO A 507 -21.43 2.01 17.64
C PRO A 507 -21.80 1.71 16.18
N THR A 508 -21.81 2.71 15.29
CA THR A 508 -22.18 2.56 13.87
C THR A 508 -20.95 2.40 12.96
N TRP A 509 -19.74 2.57 13.50
CA TRP A 509 -18.51 2.54 12.71
C TRP A 509 -17.72 1.25 12.91
N PRO A 510 -16.87 0.86 11.93
CA PRO A 510 -16.00 -0.31 12.08
C PRO A 510 -15.07 -0.16 13.28
N THR A 511 -14.90 -1.23 14.02
CA THR A 511 -14.05 -1.26 15.22
C THR A 511 -12.91 -2.23 15.04
N THR A 512 -11.69 -1.76 15.24
CA THR A 512 -10.47 -2.56 15.31
C THR A 512 -9.72 -2.24 16.59
N TRP A 513 -9.47 -3.25 17.41
CA TRP A 513 -8.59 -3.13 18.57
C TRP A 513 -7.18 -3.51 18.15
N PHE A 514 -6.21 -2.66 18.45
CA PHE A 514 -4.81 -2.84 18.05
C PHE A 514 -3.89 -2.91 19.26
N ALA A 515 -3.05 -3.94 19.29
CA ALA A 515 -1.98 -4.11 20.26
C ALA A 515 -0.64 -4.00 19.52
N PRO A 516 0.13 -2.91 19.69
CA PRO A 516 1.45 -2.77 19.07
C PRO A 516 2.45 -3.76 19.66
N ARG A 517 3.40 -4.21 18.84
CA ARG A 517 4.58 -4.94 19.33
C ARG A 517 5.48 -4.00 20.12
N LEU A 518 5.61 -4.26 21.41
CA LEU A 518 6.44 -3.47 22.31
C LEU A 518 7.89 -3.96 22.26
N THR A 519 8.83 -3.01 22.22
CA THR A 519 10.28 -3.28 22.24
C THR A 519 10.95 -2.86 23.54
N GLY A 520 10.21 -2.20 24.43
CA GLY A 520 10.72 -1.63 25.67
C GLY A 520 11.61 -0.40 25.47
N ARG A 521 11.60 0.23 24.28
CA ARG A 521 12.47 1.37 23.94
C ARG A 521 11.70 2.46 23.21
N GLY A 522 12.06 3.73 23.47
CA GLY A 522 11.50 4.88 22.79
C GLY A 522 9.98 4.91 22.78
N PRO A 523 9.35 5.24 21.64
CA PRO A 523 7.88 5.24 21.50
C PRO A 523 7.22 3.88 21.74
N PHE A 524 7.98 2.78 21.76
CA PHE A 524 7.47 1.42 21.94
C PHE A 524 7.76 0.82 23.32
N THR A 525 7.92 1.67 24.33
CA THR A 525 8.08 1.27 25.73
C THR A 525 6.80 0.64 26.26
N ASP A 526 5.65 1.21 25.95
CA ASP A 526 4.32 0.72 26.29
C ASP A 526 3.29 1.21 25.24
N VAL A 527 2.04 0.76 25.35
CA VAL A 527 0.97 1.10 24.39
C VAL A 527 0.60 2.58 24.44
N TYR A 528 0.66 3.19 25.64
CA TYR A 528 0.44 4.63 25.80
C TYR A 528 1.48 5.44 25.02
N SER A 529 2.74 5.06 25.11
CA SER A 529 3.85 5.73 24.42
C SER A 529 3.68 5.66 22.89
N VAL A 530 3.19 4.54 22.35
CA VAL A 530 2.86 4.45 20.92
C VAL A 530 1.79 5.47 20.55
N MET A 531 0.70 5.54 21.30
CA MET A 531 -0.40 6.48 21.07
C MET A 531 0.06 7.94 21.19
N SER A 532 0.79 8.27 22.25
CA SER A 532 1.20 9.64 22.53
C SER A 532 2.27 10.19 21.60
N ASN A 533 3.05 9.30 20.96
CA ASN A 533 4.07 9.69 19.96
C ASN A 533 3.56 9.57 18.51
N TRP A 534 2.32 9.12 18.30
CA TRP A 534 1.74 9.10 16.97
C TRP A 534 1.42 10.52 16.50
N GLY A 535 2.09 10.95 15.45
CA GLY A 535 2.09 12.37 15.02
C GLY A 535 0.90 12.77 14.16
N ALA A 536 -0.23 12.06 14.20
CA ALA A 536 -1.42 12.35 13.42
C ALA A 536 -2.69 11.79 14.07
N ASN A 537 -3.87 12.23 13.60
CA ASN A 537 -5.16 11.68 13.99
C ASN A 537 -5.51 10.38 13.26
N HIS A 538 -4.89 10.11 12.10
CA HIS A 538 -5.19 8.96 11.25
C HIS A 538 -4.02 8.00 11.11
N SER A 539 -4.34 6.76 10.74
CA SER A 539 -3.40 5.73 10.29
C SER A 539 -3.99 4.88 9.15
N ALA A 540 -3.15 4.45 8.23
CA ALA A 540 -3.47 3.36 7.30
C ALA A 540 -3.09 2.03 7.95
N SER A 541 -3.96 1.02 7.85
CA SER A 541 -3.68 -0.33 8.34
C SER A 541 -3.52 -1.29 7.18
N SER A 542 -2.41 -2.00 7.18
CA SER A 542 -2.06 -3.05 6.21
C SER A 542 -1.98 -4.40 6.90
N TYR A 543 -2.48 -5.45 6.25
CA TYR A 543 -2.32 -6.81 6.75
C TYR A 543 -0.86 -7.26 6.64
N GLY A 544 -0.37 -7.91 7.69
CA GLY A 544 1.00 -8.41 7.80
C GLY A 544 1.94 -7.45 8.55
N HIS A 545 3.07 -8.00 8.99
CA HIS A 545 4.20 -7.23 9.49
C HIS A 545 5.07 -6.81 8.29
N ILE A 546 4.67 -5.75 7.60
CA ILE A 546 5.31 -5.24 6.38
C ILE A 546 6.22 -4.03 6.65
N GLY A 547 6.55 -3.77 7.91
CA GLY A 547 7.33 -2.60 8.30
C GLY A 547 8.70 -2.55 7.64
N ALA A 548 9.38 -3.70 7.49
CA ALA A 548 10.66 -3.77 6.82
C ALA A 548 10.57 -3.42 5.31
N ASP A 549 9.50 -3.87 4.64
CA ASP A 549 9.22 -3.51 3.24
C ASP A 549 8.87 -2.02 3.09
N LEU A 550 8.09 -1.45 4.02
CA LEU A 550 7.79 -0.02 4.09
C LEU A 550 9.06 0.82 4.26
N ILE A 551 9.99 0.43 5.14
CA ILE A 551 11.28 1.12 5.34
C ILE A 551 12.13 1.04 4.06
N THR A 552 12.13 -0.10 3.37
CA THR A 552 12.83 -0.25 2.10
C THR A 552 12.23 0.66 1.02
N LEU A 553 10.91 0.71 0.90
CA LEU A 553 10.20 1.63 -0.01
C LEU A 553 10.48 3.10 0.33
N ALA A 554 10.39 3.47 1.60
CA ALA A 554 10.68 4.82 2.06
C ALA A 554 12.12 5.24 1.73
N SER A 555 13.10 4.33 1.91
CA SER A 555 14.50 4.57 1.53
C SER A 555 14.66 4.79 0.02
N ILE A 556 13.95 4.04 -0.81
CA ILE A 556 13.94 4.22 -2.28
C ILE A 556 13.37 5.60 -2.64
N LEU A 557 12.23 5.98 -2.05
CA LEU A 557 11.58 7.26 -2.25
C LEU A 557 12.29 8.44 -1.55
N ARG A 558 13.30 8.13 -0.73
CA ARG A 558 14.06 9.10 0.07
C ARG A 558 13.19 9.84 1.08
N ILE A 559 12.31 9.07 1.72
CA ILE A 559 11.45 9.51 2.84
C ILE A 559 12.03 8.90 4.12
N PRO A 560 12.54 9.71 5.07
CA PRO A 560 13.07 9.18 6.32
C PRO A 560 11.95 8.59 7.19
N VAL A 561 12.32 7.62 8.05
CA VAL A 561 11.40 6.98 8.98
C VAL A 561 11.64 7.51 10.40
N SER A 562 10.62 8.12 11.02
CA SER A 562 10.72 8.76 12.34
C SER A 562 10.38 7.82 13.50
N MET A 563 9.57 6.82 13.27
CA MET A 563 9.05 5.93 14.30
C MET A 563 8.80 4.53 13.73
N HIS A 564 9.42 3.51 14.30
CA HIS A 564 9.15 2.11 13.95
C HIS A 564 9.56 1.14 15.05
N ASN A 565 8.96 -0.06 15.07
CA ASN A 565 9.31 -1.17 15.95
C ASN A 565 9.81 -2.41 15.18
N VAL A 566 10.27 -2.19 13.95
CA VAL A 566 10.82 -3.24 13.09
C VAL A 566 12.19 -3.70 13.65
N PRO A 567 12.46 -5.02 13.74
CA PRO A 567 13.76 -5.51 14.15
C PRO A 567 14.88 -5.01 13.25
N GLU A 568 15.98 -4.56 13.83
CA GLU A 568 17.10 -3.97 13.09
C GLU A 568 17.69 -4.87 12.00
N ASN A 569 17.77 -6.17 12.26
CA ASN A 569 18.27 -7.15 11.32
C ASN A 569 17.37 -7.38 10.09
N SER A 570 16.12 -6.92 10.15
CA SER A 570 15.17 -6.99 9.05
C SER A 570 15.19 -5.74 8.16
N ILE A 571 15.84 -4.66 8.61
CA ILE A 571 15.87 -3.39 7.89
C ILE A 571 16.88 -3.44 6.74
N PHE A 572 16.42 -3.10 5.54
CA PHE A 572 17.24 -3.08 4.34
C PHE A 572 17.18 -1.69 3.68
N ARG A 573 18.35 -1.06 3.56
CA ARG A 573 18.55 0.32 3.10
C ARG A 573 19.69 0.39 2.07
N PRO A 574 19.78 1.49 1.28
CA PRO A 574 20.95 1.72 0.43
C PRO A 574 22.25 1.72 1.26
N SER A 575 23.29 1.08 0.74
CA SER A 575 24.55 0.95 1.47
C SER A 575 25.21 2.29 1.79
N SER A 576 24.96 3.33 0.98
CA SER A 576 25.46 4.68 1.19
C SER A 576 24.91 5.37 2.44
N TRP A 577 23.77 4.90 2.99
CA TRP A 577 23.22 5.47 4.24
C TRP A 577 24.20 5.37 5.40
N ASN A 578 25.04 4.34 5.44
CA ASN A 578 26.06 4.17 6.48
C ASN A 578 27.10 5.32 6.53
N ALA A 579 27.33 6.00 5.41
CA ALA A 579 28.23 7.16 5.36
C ALA A 579 27.67 8.39 6.11
N PHE A 580 26.38 8.40 6.41
CA PHE A 580 25.72 9.51 7.09
C PHE A 580 25.66 9.36 8.62
N GLY A 581 26.26 8.32 9.18
CA GLY A 581 26.43 8.11 10.62
C GLY A 581 26.03 6.73 11.10
N MET A 582 26.48 6.37 12.30
CA MET A 582 26.21 5.07 12.93
C MET A 582 24.81 5.03 13.59
N ASP A 583 24.25 6.18 13.93
CA ASP A 583 22.88 6.33 14.37
C ASP A 583 21.95 6.17 13.14
N LYS A 584 21.27 5.03 13.06
CA LYS A 584 20.50 4.65 11.88
C LYS A 584 19.33 5.58 11.58
N GLU A 585 18.63 6.06 12.61
CA GLU A 585 17.53 7.00 12.43
C GLU A 585 18.05 8.35 11.94
N GLY A 586 19.07 8.89 12.58
CA GLY A 586 19.71 10.14 12.14
C GLY A 586 20.38 10.01 10.77
N SER A 587 20.96 8.85 10.43
CA SER A 587 21.53 8.61 9.10
C SER A 587 20.48 8.65 8.00
N ASP A 588 19.28 8.13 8.22
CA ASP A 588 18.17 8.23 7.27
C ASP A 588 17.80 9.67 6.96
N TYR A 589 17.62 10.49 7.99
CA TYR A 589 17.30 11.90 7.82
C TYR A 589 18.36 12.63 7.00
N ARG A 590 19.63 12.46 7.35
CA ARG A 590 20.75 13.10 6.65
C ARG A 590 20.88 12.62 5.21
N ALA A 591 20.76 11.32 4.96
CA ALA A 591 20.84 10.74 3.63
C ALA A 591 19.69 11.24 2.74
N CYS A 592 18.45 11.15 3.21
CA CYS A 592 17.27 11.58 2.46
C CYS A 592 17.32 13.08 2.15
N GLN A 593 17.75 13.91 3.10
CA GLN A 593 17.91 15.34 2.89
C GLN A 593 19.03 15.68 1.89
N THR A 594 20.15 14.94 1.94
CA THR A 594 21.31 15.17 1.05
C THR A 594 21.00 14.78 -0.39
N TYR A 595 20.39 13.60 -0.59
CA TYR A 595 20.04 13.12 -1.94
C TYR A 595 18.82 13.83 -2.53
N GLY A 596 17.95 14.38 -1.69
CA GLY A 596 16.67 14.95 -2.11
C GLY A 596 15.70 13.90 -2.65
N PRO A 597 14.52 14.29 -3.12
CA PRO A 597 13.49 13.38 -3.62
C PRO A 597 13.94 12.59 -4.87
N LEU A 598 13.31 11.43 -5.11
CA LEU A 598 13.71 10.50 -6.19
C LEU A 598 13.51 11.09 -7.60
N TYR A 599 12.49 11.91 -7.80
CA TYR A 599 12.07 12.41 -9.14
C TYR A 599 12.37 13.90 -9.34
N LYS A 600 13.18 14.49 -8.49
CA LYS A 600 13.61 15.89 -8.63
C LYS A 600 14.74 16.06 -9.62
#